data_6cfc7eca1462d30db68f7b557ef6ee6a
#
_entry.id   6cfc7eca1462d30db68f7b557ef6ee6a
#
_cell.length_a   1.000
_cell.length_b   1.000
_cell.length_c   1.000
_cell.angle_alpha   90.00
_cell.angle_beta   90.00
_cell.angle_gamma   90.00
#
_symmetry.space_group_name_H-M   'P 1'
#
loop_
_entity.id
_entity.type
_entity.pdbx_description
1 polymer ?
#
loop_
_entity_poly.entity_id
_entity_poly.type
_entity_poly.pdbx_seq_one_letter_code
_entity_poly.pdbx_strand_id
1 'polypeptide(L)'
;MKQDPVTSNTPIILFARDPKCNANTLIETSADCISLYWSANNFDLKYARDKVALQGNLNPKILLESNEIIRLETKAILNKFKDFPGYIFNLGHGLTPDISPEKVKYLTELVREY
;
A
#
# COMPACT_ATOMS: atom_id res chain seq x y z
N MET A 1 6.13 19.60 4.59
CA MET A 1 4.70 19.37 4.34
C MET A 1 3.83 19.74 5.51
N LYS A 2 4.01 19.10 6.66
CA LYS A 2 3.13 19.34 7.81
C LYS A 2 3.47 20.59 8.62
N GLN A 3 4.52 21.33 8.22
CA GLN A 3 4.90 22.56 8.88
C GLN A 3 4.18 23.79 8.33
N ASP A 4 3.57 23.65 7.14
CA ASP A 4 2.78 24.72 6.55
C ASP A 4 1.44 24.82 7.28
N PRO A 5 1.04 26.01 7.81
CA PRO A 5 -0.25 26.17 8.50
C PRO A 5 -1.45 25.75 7.66
N VAL A 6 -1.38 25.89 6.34
CA VAL A 6 -2.48 25.52 5.44
C VAL A 6 -2.59 24.01 5.33
N THR A 7 -1.47 23.29 5.36
CA THR A 7 -1.45 21.84 5.18
C THR A 7 -1.38 21.05 6.49
N SER A 8 -1.13 21.70 7.63
CA SER A 8 -0.95 21.03 8.92
C SER A 8 -2.18 20.24 9.36
N ASN A 9 -3.37 20.70 8.96
CA ASN A 9 -4.65 20.02 9.30
C ASN A 9 -5.18 19.15 8.17
N THR A 10 -4.46 19.07 7.04
CA THR A 10 -4.88 18.26 5.89
C THR A 10 -4.19 16.90 5.94
N PRO A 11 -4.94 15.78 5.90
CA PRO A 11 -4.31 14.46 5.83
C PRO A 11 -3.45 14.34 4.58
N ILE A 12 -2.27 13.75 4.73
CA ILE A 12 -1.30 13.60 3.64
C ILE A 12 -0.92 12.12 3.52
N ILE A 13 -1.03 11.60 2.30
CA ILE A 13 -0.53 10.27 1.95
C ILE A 13 0.74 10.47 1.12
N LEU A 14 1.86 9.97 1.62
CA LEU A 14 3.15 10.09 0.94
C LEU A 14 3.48 8.78 0.24
N PHE A 15 3.85 8.88 -1.05
CA PHE A 15 4.28 7.73 -1.84
C PHE A 15 5.66 8.02 -2.42
N ALA A 16 6.59 7.10 -2.18
CA ALA A 16 7.90 7.13 -2.80
C ALA A 16 8.05 5.90 -3.69
N ARG A 17 8.24 6.13 -4.98
CA ARG A 17 8.35 5.08 -5.98
C ARG A 17 9.70 4.34 -5.93
N ASP A 18 10.72 4.97 -5.36
CA ASP A 18 12.06 4.41 -5.29
C ASP A 18 12.10 3.26 -4.27
N PRO A 19 12.40 2.02 -4.70
CA PRO A 19 12.48 0.90 -3.77
C PRO A 19 13.63 1.01 -2.78
N LYS A 20 14.57 1.93 -3.00
CA LYS A 20 15.67 2.19 -2.07
C LYS A 20 15.26 3.08 -0.91
N CYS A 21 14.13 3.77 -1.02
CA CYS A 21 13.63 4.59 0.08
C CYS A 21 13.23 3.71 1.24
N ASN A 22 13.78 3.99 2.41
CA ASN A 22 13.42 3.31 3.64
C ASN A 22 12.08 3.83 4.13
N ALA A 23 11.12 2.95 4.36
CA ALA A 23 9.81 3.36 4.85
C ALA A 23 9.89 4.05 6.20
N ASN A 24 10.81 3.66 7.07
CA ASN A 24 11.00 4.33 8.35
C ASN A 24 11.41 5.79 8.19
N THR A 25 12.24 6.09 7.17
CA THR A 25 12.59 7.47 6.84
C THR A 25 11.38 8.26 6.37
N LEU A 26 10.50 7.63 5.59
CA LEU A 26 9.27 8.27 5.13
C LEU A 26 8.32 8.57 6.29
N ILE A 27 8.28 7.72 7.30
CA ILE A 27 7.45 7.94 8.49
C ILE A 27 7.86 9.22 9.22
N GLU A 28 9.16 9.52 9.24
CA GLU A 28 9.68 10.71 9.90
C GLU A 28 9.31 12.02 9.21
N THR A 29 8.72 11.95 8.00
CA THR A 29 8.24 13.15 7.29
C THR A 29 6.97 13.73 7.89
N SER A 30 6.37 13.06 8.89
CA SER A 30 5.12 13.47 9.53
C SER A 30 3.89 13.34 8.62
N ALA A 31 3.97 12.54 7.56
CA ALA A 31 2.81 12.21 6.76
C ALA A 31 1.83 11.36 7.58
N ASP A 32 0.55 11.45 7.27
CA ASP A 32 -0.49 10.70 7.99
C ASP A 32 -0.56 9.23 7.54
N CYS A 33 -0.20 8.97 6.29
CA CYS A 33 -0.17 7.63 5.72
C CYS A 33 1.01 7.51 4.75
N ILE A 34 1.64 6.36 4.76
CA ILE A 34 2.71 6.04 3.82
C ILE A 34 2.19 5.01 2.84
N SER A 35 2.22 5.33 1.54
CA SER A 35 1.87 4.38 0.49
C SER A 35 3.13 3.64 0.07
N LEU A 36 3.12 2.32 0.20
CA LEU A 36 4.29 1.49 -0.02
C LEU A 36 4.41 1.06 -1.48
N TYR A 37 5.62 1.16 -2.02
CA TYR A 37 5.93 0.58 -3.31
C TYR A 37 5.88 -0.95 -3.20
N TRP A 38 5.55 -1.63 -4.30
CA TRP A 38 5.32 -3.09 -4.25
C TRP A 38 6.55 -3.89 -3.81
N SER A 39 7.75 -3.39 -4.04
CA SER A 39 8.98 -4.07 -3.63
C SER A 39 9.52 -3.57 -2.29
N ALA A 40 8.78 -2.72 -1.57
CA ALA A 40 9.21 -2.18 -0.29
C ALA A 40 9.08 -3.26 0.81
N ASN A 41 10.19 -3.88 1.15
CA ASN A 41 10.25 -4.90 2.19
C ASN A 41 11.02 -4.45 3.43
N ASN A 42 11.60 -3.25 3.39
CA ASN A 42 12.49 -2.74 4.42
C ASN A 42 11.77 -1.82 5.39
N PHE A 43 10.66 -2.30 5.96
CA PHE A 43 9.94 -1.52 6.95
C PHE A 43 9.59 -2.39 8.16
N ASP A 44 9.55 -1.74 9.31
CA ASP A 44 9.22 -2.38 10.57
C ASP A 44 7.77 -2.03 10.92
N LEU A 45 6.90 -3.05 10.88
CA LEU A 45 5.49 -2.87 11.20
C LEU A 45 5.28 -2.42 12.64
N LYS A 46 6.12 -2.88 13.56
CA LYS A 46 6.02 -2.45 14.96
C LYS A 46 6.36 -0.98 15.12
N TYR A 47 7.37 -0.52 14.39
CA TYR A 47 7.76 0.89 14.42
C TYR A 47 6.68 1.78 13.85
N ALA A 48 6.06 1.34 12.76
CA ALA A 48 5.03 2.13 12.07
C ALA A 48 3.69 2.12 12.78
N ARG A 49 3.40 1.08 13.57
CA ARG A 49 2.07 0.79 14.11
C ARG A 49 1.41 1.98 14.81
N ASP A 50 2.14 2.68 15.63
CA ASP A 50 1.60 3.78 16.44
C ASP A 50 1.94 5.15 15.86
N LYS A 51 2.55 5.22 14.67
CA LYS A 51 3.05 6.47 14.09
C LYS A 51 2.32 6.88 12.83
N VAL A 52 1.87 5.92 12.02
CA VAL A 52 1.40 6.21 10.68
C VAL A 52 0.47 5.11 10.20
N ALA A 53 -0.49 5.45 9.32
CA ALA A 53 -1.24 4.46 8.57
C ALA A 53 -0.39 3.97 7.39
N LEU A 54 -0.65 2.78 6.88
CA LEU A 54 0.03 2.24 5.72
C LEU A 54 -0.95 1.92 4.61
N GLN A 55 -0.53 2.13 3.38
CA GLN A 55 -1.30 1.82 2.19
C GLN A 55 -0.45 0.98 1.23
N GLY A 56 -1.03 -0.03 0.64
CA GLY A 56 -0.37 -0.85 -0.37
C GLY A 56 -0.43 -2.33 0.00
N ASN A 57 0.44 -3.16 -0.57
CA ASN A 57 1.41 -2.85 -1.64
C ASN A 57 1.51 -4.05 -2.60
N LEU A 58 0.38 -4.47 -3.14
CA LEU A 58 0.35 -5.57 -4.10
C LEU A 58 1.08 -5.17 -5.39
N ASN A 59 1.92 -6.06 -5.90
CA ASN A 59 2.57 -5.84 -7.19
C ASN A 59 1.52 -5.81 -8.29
N PRO A 60 1.37 -4.70 -9.04
CA PRO A 60 0.33 -4.61 -10.08
C PRO A 60 0.49 -5.63 -11.19
N LYS A 61 1.69 -6.14 -11.43
CA LYS A 61 1.92 -7.19 -12.44
C LYS A 61 1.23 -8.50 -12.10
N ILE A 62 0.87 -8.71 -10.85
CA ILE A 62 0.10 -9.90 -10.43
C ILE A 62 -1.26 -9.93 -11.15
N LEU A 63 -1.79 -8.78 -11.53
CA LEU A 63 -3.05 -8.71 -12.27
C LEU A 63 -2.96 -9.22 -13.71
N LEU A 64 -1.76 -9.51 -14.19
CA LEU A 64 -1.53 -10.18 -15.49
C LEU A 64 -1.55 -11.71 -15.36
N GLU A 65 -1.55 -12.21 -14.13
CA GLU A 65 -1.51 -13.64 -13.85
C GLU A 65 -2.92 -14.25 -13.76
N SER A 66 -2.99 -15.55 -13.48
CA SER A 66 -4.27 -16.23 -13.32
C SER A 66 -5.00 -15.73 -12.07
N ASN A 67 -6.33 -15.94 -12.04
CA ASN A 67 -7.14 -15.56 -10.89
C ASN A 67 -6.68 -16.25 -9.61
N GLU A 68 -6.18 -17.48 -9.72
CA GLU A 68 -5.67 -18.22 -8.58
C GLU A 68 -4.45 -17.53 -7.95
N ILE A 69 -3.52 -17.07 -8.78
CA ILE A 69 -2.33 -16.35 -8.30
C ILE A 69 -2.72 -15.01 -7.71
N ILE A 70 -3.65 -14.30 -8.34
CA ILE A 70 -4.18 -13.03 -7.81
C ILE A 70 -4.74 -13.26 -6.41
N ARG A 71 -5.52 -14.32 -6.24
CA ARG A 71 -6.12 -14.64 -4.94
C ARG A 71 -5.07 -14.93 -3.88
N LEU A 72 -4.07 -15.75 -4.21
CA LEU A 72 -3.02 -16.12 -3.26
C LEU A 72 -2.21 -14.90 -2.82
N GLU A 73 -1.78 -14.07 -3.77
CA GLU A 73 -0.97 -12.89 -3.46
C GLU A 73 -1.77 -11.83 -2.70
N THR A 74 -3.04 -11.65 -3.05
CA THR A 74 -3.91 -10.71 -2.36
C THR A 74 -4.13 -11.12 -0.91
N LYS A 75 -4.40 -12.40 -0.68
CA LYS A 75 -4.57 -12.91 0.68
C LYS A 75 -3.30 -12.79 1.51
N ALA A 76 -2.13 -13.00 0.89
CA ALA A 76 -0.85 -12.84 1.58
C ALA A 76 -0.68 -11.40 2.09
N ILE A 77 -1.00 -10.42 1.26
CA ILE A 77 -0.93 -9.01 1.64
C ILE A 77 -1.95 -8.70 2.76
N LEU A 78 -3.19 -9.14 2.61
CA LEU A 78 -4.22 -8.87 3.62
C LEU A 78 -3.88 -9.51 4.96
N ASN A 79 -3.31 -10.71 4.96
CA ASN A 79 -2.88 -11.37 6.18
C ASN A 79 -1.69 -10.67 6.84
N LYS A 80 -0.78 -10.12 6.04
CA LYS A 80 0.38 -9.39 6.56
C LYS A 80 -0.04 -8.16 7.37
N PHE A 81 -1.09 -7.47 6.94
CA PHE A 81 -1.55 -6.25 7.58
C PHE A 81 -2.81 -6.44 8.44
N LYS A 82 -3.22 -7.68 8.67
CA LYS A 82 -4.45 -8.02 9.36
C LYS A 82 -4.63 -7.33 10.70
N ASP A 83 -3.57 -7.27 11.49
CA ASP A 83 -3.61 -6.68 12.83
C ASP A 83 -3.03 -5.27 12.87
N PHE A 84 -2.76 -4.68 11.70
CA PHE A 84 -2.20 -3.34 11.62
C PHE A 84 -3.33 -2.32 11.65
N PRO A 85 -3.39 -1.43 12.68
CA PRO A 85 -4.42 -0.40 12.72
C PRO A 85 -4.14 0.66 11.64
N GLY A 86 -5.13 1.06 10.90
CA GLY A 86 -4.96 2.09 9.88
C GLY A 86 -4.29 1.58 8.61
N TYR A 87 -4.77 0.46 8.09
CA TYR A 87 -4.29 -0.08 6.83
C TYR A 87 -5.29 0.18 5.70
N ILE A 88 -4.77 0.59 4.54
CA ILE A 88 -5.55 0.76 3.31
C ILE A 88 -4.98 -0.19 2.26
N PHE A 89 -5.79 -1.12 1.76
CA PHE A 89 -5.36 -2.00 0.67
C PHE A 89 -5.22 -1.22 -0.62
N ASN A 90 -4.10 -1.40 -1.30
CA ASN A 90 -3.85 -0.78 -2.59
C ASN A 90 -2.74 -1.54 -3.31
N LEU A 91 -2.57 -1.24 -4.60
CA LEU A 91 -1.42 -1.68 -5.34
C LEU A 91 -0.20 -0.85 -4.95
N GLY A 92 0.98 -1.42 -5.13
CA GLY A 92 2.23 -0.71 -4.84
C GLY A 92 2.73 0.17 -5.99
N HIS A 93 1.91 0.38 -7.01
CA HIS A 93 2.17 1.21 -8.17
C HIS A 93 0.87 1.37 -8.98
N GLY A 94 0.85 2.30 -9.91
CA GLY A 94 -0.31 2.47 -10.80
C GLY A 94 -0.49 1.31 -11.78
N LEU A 95 -1.71 1.17 -12.28
CA LEU A 95 -2.05 0.16 -13.28
C LEU A 95 -1.38 0.48 -14.62
N THR A 96 -0.99 -0.58 -15.34
CA THR A 96 -0.47 -0.45 -16.70
C THR A 96 -1.59 -0.74 -17.71
N PRO A 97 -1.47 -0.23 -18.97
CA PRO A 97 -2.55 -0.40 -19.95
C PRO A 97 -2.87 -1.85 -20.33
N ASP A 98 -1.93 -2.76 -20.14
CA ASP A 98 -2.10 -4.17 -20.46
C ASP A 98 -2.90 -4.97 -19.43
N ILE A 99 -3.28 -4.34 -18.30
CA ILE A 99 -4.09 -4.99 -17.28
C ILE A 99 -5.57 -4.89 -17.64
N SER A 100 -6.24 -6.04 -17.69
CA SER A 100 -7.66 -6.12 -18.01
C SER A 100 -8.53 -5.55 -16.89
N PRO A 101 -9.59 -4.78 -17.20
CA PRO A 101 -10.53 -4.31 -16.19
C PRO A 101 -11.20 -5.44 -15.40
N GLU A 102 -11.37 -6.60 -16.01
CA GLU A 102 -11.94 -7.77 -15.33
C GLU A 102 -11.08 -8.26 -14.18
N LYS A 103 -9.76 -8.17 -14.32
CA LYS A 103 -8.83 -8.55 -13.27
C LYS A 103 -8.91 -7.58 -12.09
N VAL A 104 -9.06 -6.30 -12.37
CA VAL A 104 -9.25 -5.28 -11.33
C VAL A 104 -10.55 -5.52 -10.58
N LYS A 105 -11.61 -5.86 -11.31
CA LYS A 105 -12.90 -6.18 -10.70
C LYS A 105 -12.79 -7.40 -9.78
N TYR A 106 -12.11 -8.44 -10.23
CA TYR A 106 -11.89 -9.65 -9.44
C TYR A 106 -11.12 -9.32 -8.16
N LEU A 107 -10.07 -8.52 -8.26
CA LEU A 107 -9.29 -8.08 -7.11
C LEU A 107 -10.15 -7.32 -6.10
N THR A 108 -10.98 -6.41 -6.59
CA THR A 108 -11.87 -5.62 -5.73
C THR A 108 -12.83 -6.51 -4.96
N GLU A 109 -13.40 -7.51 -5.62
CA GLU A 109 -14.30 -8.46 -5.00
C GLU A 109 -13.59 -9.29 -3.92
N LEU A 110 -12.36 -9.73 -4.18
CA LEU A 110 -11.56 -10.46 -3.21
C LEU A 110 -11.32 -9.65 -1.94
N VAL A 111 -10.96 -8.39 -2.09
CA VAL A 111 -10.68 -7.52 -0.94
C VAL A 111 -11.93 -7.29 -0.11
N ARG A 112 -13.07 -7.13 -0.77
CA ARG A 112 -14.35 -6.92 -0.08
C ARG A 112 -14.81 -8.15 0.71
N GLU A 113 -14.50 -9.34 0.23
CA GLU A 113 -14.90 -10.59 0.87
C GLU A 113 -14.00 -10.98 2.04
N TYR A 114 -12.83 -10.38 2.12
CA TYR A 114 -11.89 -10.65 3.21
C TYR A 114 -12.37 -9.98 4.53
#